data_d38e0f4f40883b02185dbd614fefb643
#
_entry.id   d38e0f4f40883b02185dbd614fefb643
#
_cell.length_a   1.000
_cell.length_b   1.000
_cell.length_c   1.000
_cell.angle_alpha   90.00
_cell.angle_beta   90.00
_cell.angle_gamma   90.00
#
_symmetry.space_group_name_H-M   'P 1'
#
loop_
_entity.id
_entity.type
_entity.pdbx_description
1 polymer ?
#
loop_
_entity_poly.entity_id
_entity_poly.type
_entity_poly.pdbx_seq_one_letter_code
_entity_poly.pdbx_strand_id
1 'polypeptide(L)'
;APDGHRTEGKVRELRGTREFAQPILAEAGLPLELADALDDESWDLEIRQETDEALSLTGKDVGTPIIHFEPPAGVAFFGPVISRLPREDSAAELWDHVVGLARFPGFAELKRSLREQPQLAALGGDADTVGEQEDWHGGSRRQKK
;
A
#
# COMPACT_ATOMS: atom_id res chain seq x y z
N ALA A 1 -29.89 7.86 14.56
CA ALA A 1 -28.51 7.73 14.11
C ALA A 1 -28.19 8.88 13.15
N PRO A 2 -27.19 9.73 13.37
CA PRO A 2 -26.83 10.80 12.47
C PRO A 2 -25.77 10.36 11.46
N ASP A 3 -26.14 10.53 10.19
CA ASP A 3 -25.33 10.98 9.05
C ASP A 3 -23.87 10.47 8.85
N GLY A 4 -23.60 9.17 8.95
CA GLY A 4 -22.32 8.61 8.52
C GLY A 4 -22.02 8.82 7.02
N HIS A 5 -23.03 8.68 6.17
CA HIS A 5 -22.89 8.84 4.71
C HIS A 5 -22.55 10.27 4.25
N ARG A 6 -22.93 11.28 5.02
CA ARG A 6 -22.69 12.70 4.67
C ARG A 6 -21.26 13.12 4.98
N THR A 7 -20.63 12.48 5.94
CA THR A 7 -19.22 12.72 6.32
C THR A 7 -18.26 12.05 5.35
N GLU A 8 -18.56 10.84 4.92
CA GLU A 8 -17.73 10.11 3.93
C GLU A 8 -17.70 10.79 2.56
N GLY A 9 -18.84 11.35 2.10
CA GLY A 9 -18.88 12.12 0.85
C GLY A 9 -17.99 13.34 0.88
N LYS A 10 -18.01 14.12 1.97
CA LYS A 10 -17.16 15.31 2.14
C LYS A 10 -15.67 14.95 2.25
N VAL A 11 -15.32 13.91 2.98
CA VAL A 11 -13.94 13.44 3.10
C VAL A 11 -13.40 12.99 1.75
N ARG A 12 -14.23 12.37 0.92
CA ARG A 12 -13.82 11.92 -0.43
C ARG A 12 -13.59 13.10 -1.39
N GLU A 13 -14.38 14.17 -1.28
CA GLU A 13 -14.22 15.39 -2.08
C GLU A 13 -12.96 16.19 -1.71
N LEU A 14 -12.53 16.12 -0.45
CA LEU A 14 -11.35 16.83 0.05
C LEU A 14 -10.04 16.10 -0.22
N ARG A 15 -10.06 14.82 -0.59
CA ARG A 15 -8.84 14.05 -0.88
C ARG A 15 -8.03 14.72 -1.99
N GLY A 16 -6.73 14.89 -1.76
CA GLY A 16 -5.83 15.57 -2.68
C GLY A 16 -5.86 17.09 -2.56
N THR A 17 -6.44 17.64 -1.51
CA THR A 17 -6.42 19.08 -1.22
C THR A 17 -5.55 19.40 -0.02
N ARG A 18 -5.04 20.64 0.06
CA ARG A 18 -4.32 21.15 1.24
C ARG A 18 -5.16 21.08 2.51
N GLU A 19 -6.45 21.36 2.40
CA GLU A 19 -7.40 21.31 3.52
C GLU A 19 -7.48 19.90 4.11
N PHE A 20 -7.31 18.86 3.31
CA PHE A 20 -7.22 17.47 3.77
C PHE A 20 -5.85 17.13 4.32
N ALA A 21 -4.76 17.55 3.68
CA ALA A 21 -3.41 17.15 4.04
C ALA A 21 -2.87 17.85 5.29
N GLN A 22 -3.12 19.14 5.46
CA GLN A 22 -2.56 19.92 6.54
C GLN A 22 -2.90 19.42 7.96
N PRO A 23 -4.15 19.05 8.29
CA PRO A 23 -4.44 18.45 9.60
C PRO A 23 -3.68 17.15 9.87
N ILE A 24 -3.48 16.32 8.84
CA ILE A 24 -2.74 15.06 8.94
C ILE A 24 -1.26 15.34 9.20
N LEU A 25 -0.68 16.28 8.48
CA LEU A 25 0.70 16.74 8.70
C LEU A 25 0.90 17.27 10.11
N ALA A 26 -0.05 18.11 10.58
CA ALA A 26 0.00 18.65 11.92
C ALA A 26 -0.05 17.56 13.01
N GLU A 27 -0.95 16.58 12.85
CA GLU A 27 -1.06 15.43 13.78
C GLU A 27 0.21 14.58 13.77
N ALA A 28 0.85 14.42 12.62
CA ALA A 28 2.11 13.70 12.47
C ALA A 28 3.34 14.51 12.92
N GLY A 29 3.19 15.77 13.30
CA GLY A 29 4.30 16.66 13.67
C GLY A 29 5.20 17.04 12.50
N LEU A 30 4.66 16.99 11.28
CA LEU A 30 5.38 17.32 10.04
C LEU A 30 5.13 18.78 9.63
N PRO A 31 6.07 19.40 8.87
CA PRO A 31 5.89 20.73 8.30
C PRO A 31 4.65 20.83 7.41
N LEU A 32 3.82 21.87 7.61
CA LEU A 32 2.57 22.04 6.85
C LEU A 32 2.81 22.40 5.39
N GLU A 33 3.96 22.99 5.07
CA GLU A 33 4.41 23.30 3.71
C GLU A 33 4.59 22.05 2.83
N LEU A 34 4.69 20.85 3.40
CA LEU A 34 4.68 19.61 2.62
C LEU A 34 3.38 19.43 1.83
N ALA A 35 2.29 20.08 2.24
CA ALA A 35 1.06 20.11 1.47
C ALA A 35 1.19 20.88 0.13
N ASP A 36 2.25 21.69 -0.05
CA ASP A 36 2.49 22.43 -1.29
C ASP A 36 2.80 21.50 -2.46
N ALA A 37 3.34 20.31 -2.16
CA ALA A 37 3.61 19.28 -3.16
C ALA A 37 2.34 18.81 -3.91
N LEU A 38 1.15 18.99 -3.33
CA LEU A 38 -0.11 18.65 -4.01
C LEU A 38 -0.38 19.50 -5.26
N ASP A 39 0.18 20.71 -5.33
CA ASP A 39 -0.02 21.67 -6.41
C ASP A 39 1.24 21.80 -7.29
N ASP A 40 2.29 21.01 -7.04
CA ASP A 40 3.57 21.05 -7.75
C ASP A 40 3.69 19.84 -8.70
N GLU A 41 3.33 20.06 -9.97
CA GLU A 41 3.38 19.06 -11.04
C GLU A 41 4.81 18.55 -11.33
N SER A 42 5.86 19.18 -10.81
CA SER A 42 7.22 18.68 -11.00
C SER A 42 7.43 17.31 -10.36
N TRP A 43 6.71 17.01 -9.27
CA TRP A 43 6.72 15.72 -8.61
C TRP A 43 6.13 14.60 -9.46
N ASP A 44 5.21 14.91 -10.36
CA ASP A 44 4.59 13.92 -11.26
C ASP A 44 5.61 13.28 -12.20
N LEU A 45 6.61 14.05 -12.62
CA LEU A 45 7.69 13.52 -13.46
C LEU A 45 8.54 12.51 -12.69
N GLU A 46 8.93 12.84 -11.47
CA GLU A 46 9.75 11.97 -10.62
C GLU A 46 8.98 10.68 -10.24
N ILE A 47 7.73 10.81 -9.79
CA ILE A 47 6.86 9.68 -9.48
C ILE A 47 6.69 8.75 -10.69
N ARG A 48 6.56 9.32 -11.89
CA ARG A 48 6.46 8.54 -13.13
C ARG A 48 7.74 7.79 -13.44
N GLN A 49 8.90 8.43 -13.28
CA GLN A 49 10.20 7.79 -13.49
C GLN A 49 10.42 6.63 -12.50
N GLU A 50 10.16 6.85 -11.22
CA GLU A 50 10.25 5.80 -10.19
C GLU A 50 9.29 4.64 -10.45
N THR A 51 8.06 4.94 -10.89
CA THR A 51 7.07 3.94 -11.25
C THR A 51 7.51 3.12 -12.47
N ASP A 52 8.02 3.77 -13.50
CA ASP A 52 8.52 3.11 -14.70
C ASP A 52 9.73 2.22 -14.38
N GLU A 53 10.64 2.68 -13.52
CA GLU A 53 11.75 1.87 -13.01
C GLU A 53 11.24 0.63 -12.28
N ALA A 54 10.36 0.79 -11.30
CA ALA A 54 9.79 -0.32 -10.53
C ALA A 54 9.11 -1.36 -11.43
N LEU A 55 8.28 -0.91 -12.39
CA LEU A 55 7.59 -1.80 -13.33
C LEU A 55 8.54 -2.45 -14.34
N SER A 56 9.68 -1.83 -14.66
CA SER A 56 10.71 -2.44 -15.50
C SER A 56 11.36 -3.65 -14.86
N LEU A 57 11.44 -3.66 -13.52
CA LEU A 57 12.05 -4.73 -12.74
C LEU A 57 11.12 -5.93 -12.49
N THR A 58 9.80 -5.71 -12.43
CA THR A 58 8.84 -6.74 -12.03
C THR A 58 7.86 -7.14 -13.12
N GLY A 59 7.68 -6.31 -14.16
CA GLY A 59 6.58 -6.43 -15.13
C GLY A 59 5.37 -5.58 -14.74
N LYS A 60 4.35 -5.56 -15.62
CA LYS A 60 3.23 -4.59 -15.54
C LYS A 60 1.95 -5.12 -14.88
N ASP A 61 1.87 -6.40 -14.56
CA ASP A 61 0.69 -7.03 -13.96
C ASP A 61 0.81 -7.21 -12.44
N VAL A 62 1.55 -6.32 -11.80
CA VAL A 62 1.79 -6.29 -10.35
C VAL A 62 1.19 -5.03 -9.72
N GLY A 63 0.98 -5.07 -8.42
CA GLY A 63 0.56 -3.93 -7.63
C GLY A 63 1.69 -3.37 -6.78
N THR A 64 1.33 -2.74 -5.69
CA THR A 64 2.25 -2.19 -4.68
C THR A 64 2.15 -2.98 -3.37
N PRO A 65 3.23 -3.06 -2.59
CA PRO A 65 4.55 -2.49 -2.83
C PRO A 65 5.37 -3.27 -3.86
N ILE A 66 6.29 -2.59 -4.54
CA ILE A 66 7.40 -3.24 -5.25
C ILE A 66 8.65 -2.97 -4.44
N ILE A 67 9.37 -4.00 -4.06
CA ILE A 67 10.59 -3.91 -3.27
C ILE A 67 11.75 -4.44 -4.09
N HIS A 68 12.76 -3.60 -4.32
CA HIS A 68 14.01 -3.99 -4.94
C HIS A 68 15.01 -4.41 -3.87
N PHE A 69 15.29 -5.70 -3.78
CA PHE A 69 16.24 -6.26 -2.82
C PHE A 69 17.66 -6.13 -3.37
N GLU A 70 18.57 -5.57 -2.56
CA GLU A 70 19.99 -5.43 -2.87
C GLU A 70 20.28 -4.70 -4.22
N PRO A 71 19.72 -3.50 -4.42
CA PRO A 71 19.96 -2.74 -5.65
C PRO A 71 21.46 -2.42 -5.82
N PRO A 72 21.96 -2.26 -7.07
CA PRO A 72 21.21 -2.35 -8.33
C PRO A 72 21.13 -3.76 -8.91
N ALA A 73 21.85 -4.74 -8.37
CA ALA A 73 22.05 -6.06 -8.98
C ALA A 73 21.05 -7.11 -8.48
N GLY A 74 20.33 -6.82 -7.44
CA GLY A 74 19.38 -7.77 -6.84
C GLY A 74 18.08 -7.88 -7.64
N VAL A 75 17.12 -8.58 -7.05
CA VAL A 75 15.82 -8.84 -7.67
C VAL A 75 14.73 -7.98 -7.04
N ALA A 76 13.70 -7.65 -7.82
CA ALA A 76 12.53 -6.94 -7.34
C ALA A 76 11.31 -7.86 -7.32
N PHE A 77 10.48 -7.71 -6.29
CA PHE A 77 9.23 -8.43 -6.15
C PHE A 77 8.07 -7.50 -5.81
N PHE A 78 6.88 -7.84 -6.30
CA PHE A 78 5.63 -7.33 -5.76
C PHE A 78 5.32 -8.00 -4.42
N GLY A 79 5.08 -7.23 -3.40
CA GLY A 79 4.80 -7.68 -2.05
C GLY A 79 5.97 -7.47 -1.08
N PRO A 80 5.86 -7.96 0.16
CA PRO A 80 4.79 -8.80 0.68
C PRO A 80 3.45 -8.06 0.82
N VAL A 81 2.35 -8.75 0.55
CA VAL A 81 0.99 -8.23 0.78
C VAL A 81 0.43 -8.92 2.00
N ILE A 82 0.22 -8.17 3.07
CA ILE A 82 -0.28 -8.66 4.34
C ILE A 82 -1.53 -7.88 4.76
N SER A 83 -2.47 -8.54 5.43
CA SER A 83 -3.73 -7.93 5.88
C SER A 83 -3.66 -7.35 7.28
N ARG A 84 -2.73 -7.83 8.09
CA ARG A 84 -2.60 -7.45 9.50
C ARG A 84 -1.19 -6.95 9.77
N LEU A 85 -1.07 -6.00 10.70
CA LEU A 85 0.24 -5.61 11.22
C LEU A 85 0.88 -6.80 11.95
N PRO A 86 2.13 -7.14 11.64
CA PRO A 86 2.84 -8.16 12.42
C PRO A 86 3.04 -7.67 13.85
N ARG A 87 3.09 -8.60 14.78
CA ARG A 87 3.43 -8.28 16.17
C ARG A 87 4.88 -7.81 16.26
N GLU A 88 5.18 -6.94 17.22
CA GLU A 88 6.51 -6.31 17.38
C GLU A 88 7.64 -7.36 17.44
N ASP A 89 7.40 -8.46 18.14
CA ASP A 89 8.35 -9.56 18.32
C ASP A 89 8.54 -10.44 17.08
N SER A 90 7.62 -10.38 16.11
CA SER A 90 7.64 -11.22 14.89
C SER A 90 7.81 -10.42 13.59
N ALA A 91 7.84 -9.10 13.66
CA ALA A 91 7.96 -8.27 12.47
C ALA A 91 9.31 -8.44 11.76
N ALA A 92 10.41 -8.46 12.54
CA ALA A 92 11.75 -8.67 12.00
C ALA A 92 11.91 -10.08 11.42
N GLU A 93 11.40 -11.10 12.12
CA GLU A 93 11.44 -12.49 11.65
C GLU A 93 10.68 -12.64 10.33
N LEU A 94 9.48 -12.03 10.21
CA LEU A 94 8.71 -12.03 8.97
C LEU A 94 9.52 -11.40 7.83
N TRP A 95 10.19 -10.27 8.09
CA TRP A 95 11.05 -9.62 7.11
C TRP A 95 12.21 -10.51 6.68
N ASP A 96 12.89 -11.16 7.60
CA ASP A 96 14.00 -12.06 7.30
C ASP A 96 13.55 -13.23 6.41
N HIS A 97 12.35 -13.77 6.62
CA HIS A 97 11.77 -14.78 5.75
C HIS A 97 11.49 -14.26 4.34
N VAL A 98 10.97 -13.04 4.21
CA VAL A 98 10.74 -12.39 2.90
C VAL A 98 12.07 -12.19 2.16
N VAL A 99 13.10 -11.70 2.84
CA VAL A 99 14.45 -11.52 2.28
C VAL A 99 15.05 -12.86 1.86
N GLY A 100 14.88 -13.90 2.68
CA GLY A 100 15.33 -15.24 2.37
C GLY A 100 14.72 -15.81 1.08
N LEU A 101 13.41 -15.61 0.89
CA LEU A 101 12.72 -16.00 -0.35
C LEU A 101 13.22 -15.18 -1.55
N ALA A 102 13.38 -13.88 -1.39
CA ALA A 102 13.83 -13.00 -2.46
C ALA A 102 15.25 -13.33 -2.95
N ARG A 103 16.12 -13.80 -2.04
CA ARG A 103 17.49 -14.20 -2.35
C ARG A 103 17.60 -15.59 -2.98
N PHE A 104 16.54 -16.40 -2.95
CA PHE A 104 16.60 -17.75 -3.49
C PHE A 104 16.55 -17.70 -5.03
N PRO A 105 17.60 -18.20 -5.74
CA PRO A 105 17.64 -18.15 -7.19
C PRO A 105 16.47 -18.91 -7.83
N GLY A 106 15.76 -18.23 -8.74
CA GLY A 106 14.62 -18.82 -9.44
C GLY A 106 13.29 -18.75 -8.67
N PHE A 107 13.24 -18.21 -7.45
CA PHE A 107 11.97 -17.93 -6.80
C PHE A 107 11.24 -16.80 -7.54
N ALA A 108 10.00 -17.02 -7.93
CA ALA A 108 9.23 -16.06 -8.71
C ALA A 108 7.95 -15.62 -8.03
N GLU A 109 7.19 -16.51 -7.44
CA GLU A 109 5.87 -16.18 -6.89
C GLU A 109 5.45 -17.11 -5.75
N LEU A 110 4.81 -16.50 -4.74
CA LEU A 110 3.99 -17.18 -3.75
C LEU A 110 2.70 -16.40 -3.60
N LYS A 111 1.62 -16.90 -4.19
CA LYS A 111 0.36 -16.16 -4.32
C LYS A 111 -0.80 -16.82 -3.62
N ARG A 112 -1.62 -16.00 -2.96
CA ARG A 112 -2.94 -16.36 -2.47
C ARG A 112 -3.95 -15.36 -3.04
N SER A 113 -4.88 -15.83 -3.89
CA SER A 113 -5.91 -14.95 -4.48
C SER A 113 -7.02 -14.59 -3.49
N LEU A 114 -7.40 -15.54 -2.62
CA LEU A 114 -8.29 -15.24 -1.50
C LEU A 114 -7.48 -14.57 -0.39
N ARG A 115 -7.75 -13.31 -0.12
CA ARG A 115 -7.04 -12.49 0.86
C ARG A 115 -8.03 -11.95 1.87
N GLU A 116 -7.61 -11.90 3.12
CA GLU A 116 -8.33 -11.16 4.14
C GLU A 116 -8.28 -9.66 3.81
N GLN A 117 -9.34 -8.94 4.12
CA GLN A 117 -9.35 -7.48 4.01
C GLN A 117 -8.27 -6.86 4.90
N PRO A 118 -7.63 -5.75 4.45
CA PRO A 118 -6.65 -5.05 5.30
C PRO A 118 -7.26 -4.63 6.62
N GLN A 119 -6.67 -5.08 7.72
CA GLN A 119 -7.10 -4.79 9.09
C GLN A 119 -6.47 -3.50 9.60
N LEU A 120 -6.68 -2.41 8.85
CA LEU A 120 -6.22 -1.07 9.18
C LEU A 120 -7.43 -0.13 9.19
N ALA A 121 -7.62 0.60 10.28
CA ALA A 121 -8.73 1.54 10.44
C ALA A 121 -8.81 2.57 9.30
N ALA A 122 -7.65 3.04 8.82
CA ALA A 122 -7.55 3.96 7.68
C ALA A 122 -8.07 3.37 6.36
N LEU A 123 -8.16 2.04 6.24
CA LEU A 123 -8.66 1.31 5.07
C LEU A 123 -10.04 0.68 5.31
N GLY A 124 -10.70 1.05 6.41
CA GLY A 124 -12.02 0.55 6.79
C GLY A 124 -12.01 -0.81 7.48
N GLY A 125 -10.84 -1.31 7.87
CA GLY A 125 -10.74 -2.52 8.68
C GLY A 125 -11.16 -2.27 10.12
N ASP A 126 -12.03 -3.12 10.65
CA ASP A 126 -12.46 -3.12 12.04
C ASP A 126 -12.59 -4.56 12.58
N ALA A 127 -13.03 -4.70 13.84
CA ALA A 127 -13.16 -6.00 14.46
C ALA A 127 -14.19 -6.90 13.77
N ASP A 128 -15.18 -6.32 13.08
CA ASP A 128 -16.25 -7.06 12.41
C ASP A 128 -15.80 -7.61 11.04
N THR A 129 -14.73 -7.03 10.45
CA THR A 129 -14.16 -7.48 9.16
C THR A 129 -13.02 -8.50 9.31
N VAL A 130 -12.66 -8.88 10.55
CA VAL A 130 -11.63 -9.88 10.80
C VAL A 130 -12.04 -11.24 10.23
N GLY A 131 -11.19 -11.77 9.33
CA GLY A 131 -11.43 -13.05 8.68
C GLY A 131 -12.30 -12.98 7.42
N GLU A 132 -12.86 -11.83 7.08
CA GLU A 132 -13.52 -11.64 5.78
C GLU A 132 -12.50 -11.73 4.65
N GLN A 133 -12.81 -12.54 3.64
CA GLN A 133 -11.92 -12.76 2.50
C GLN A 133 -12.49 -12.13 1.23
N GLU A 134 -11.61 -11.51 0.46
CA GLU A 134 -11.89 -11.00 -0.87
C GLU A 134 -11.11 -11.79 -1.91
N ASP A 135 -11.71 -11.94 -3.10
CA ASP A 135 -11.02 -12.53 -4.25
C ASP A 135 -10.31 -11.43 -5.06
N TRP A 136 -8.99 -11.51 -5.08
CA TRP A 136 -8.13 -10.61 -5.84
C TRP A 136 -7.60 -11.28 -7.08
N HIS A 137 -8.16 -10.94 -8.22
CA HIS A 137 -7.74 -11.44 -9.52
C HIS A 137 -6.98 -10.38 -10.30
N GLY A 138 -5.74 -10.68 -10.69
CA GLY A 138 -4.96 -9.80 -11.56
C GLY A 138 -4.78 -8.37 -11.01
N GLY A 139 -4.57 -8.24 -9.69
CA GLY A 139 -4.44 -6.93 -9.03
C GLY A 139 -5.76 -6.18 -8.82
N SER A 140 -6.87 -6.67 -9.35
CA SER A 140 -8.18 -6.04 -9.19
C SER A 140 -8.92 -6.60 -7.99
N ARG A 141 -9.45 -5.72 -7.16
CA ARG A 141 -10.36 -6.08 -6.08
C ARG A 141 -11.71 -6.47 -6.66
N ARG A 142 -12.13 -7.71 -6.50
CA ARG A 142 -13.50 -8.17 -6.80
C ARG A 142 -14.17 -8.58 -5.51
N GLN A 143 -15.24 -7.88 -5.13
CA GLN A 143 -16.07 -8.33 -4.03
C GLN A 143 -16.76 -9.64 -4.42
N LYS A 144 -16.66 -10.65 -3.54
CA LYS A 144 -17.50 -11.84 -3.64
C LYS A 144 -18.94 -11.40 -3.38
N LYS A 145 -19.82 -11.62 -4.38
CA LYS A 145 -21.27 -11.51 -4.18
C LYS A 145 -21.79 -12.72 -3.44
#